data_dc5a4b649120416cc9847ea29b82e5da
#
_entry.id   dc5a4b649120416cc9847ea29b82e5da
#
_cell.length_a   1.000
_cell.length_b   1.000
_cell.length_c   1.000
_cell.angle_alpha   90.00
_cell.angle_beta   90.00
_cell.angle_gamma   90.00
#
_symmetry.space_group_name_H-M   'P 1'
#
loop_
_entity.id
_entity.type
_entity.pdbx_description
1 polymer ?
#
loop_
_entity_poly.entity_id
_entity_poly.type
_entity_poly.pdbx_seq_one_letter_code
_entity_poly.pdbx_strand_id
1 'polypeptide(L)'
;ALRTILGIMRPIRKTPGTQLISYTASVDLEDGEVGPGEAIPYSKTTIVQAKKDDITIQKYAKAVPIEDVDKYGAEIAVEKSDDAFLTKLQNVVLGDFYTFLNTGSLAGTATTWQAALAQAQGKVLDKFAGMAKDVTQVVGFANILDAYDYLGTADITVQTQFGINYIQNFMGYSTLFLLPATIS
;
A
#
# COMPACT_ATOMS: atom_id res chain seq x y z
N ALA A 1 11.01 -8.73 4.99
CA ALA A 1 9.66 -8.50 4.45
C ALA A 1 9.20 -7.06 4.73
N LEU A 2 8.84 -6.74 5.96
CA LEU A 2 8.30 -5.42 6.34
C LEU A 2 9.22 -4.25 5.94
N ARG A 3 10.53 -4.37 6.15
CA ARG A 3 11.51 -3.32 5.83
C ARG A 3 11.53 -2.95 4.34
N THR A 4 11.34 -3.90 3.45
CA THR A 4 11.32 -3.69 2.00
C THR A 4 10.06 -2.93 1.58
N ILE A 5 8.89 -3.30 2.12
CA ILE A 5 7.61 -2.62 1.85
C ILE A 5 7.63 -1.21 2.43
N LEU A 6 8.10 -1.03 3.68
CA LEU A 6 8.25 0.29 4.31
C LEU A 6 9.27 1.19 3.59
N GLY A 7 10.27 0.60 2.91
CA GLY A 7 11.26 1.34 2.11
C GLY A 7 10.68 2.00 0.86
N ILE A 8 9.55 1.52 0.34
CA ILE A 8 8.84 2.11 -0.81
C ILE A 8 7.94 3.25 -0.35
N MET A 9 7.45 3.19 0.88
CA MET A 9 6.61 4.20 1.48
C MET A 9 7.47 5.30 2.10
N ARG A 10 6.87 6.49 2.23
CA ARG A 10 7.47 7.60 3.00
C ARG A 10 6.90 7.60 4.42
N PRO A 11 7.55 6.97 5.40
CA PRO A 11 7.04 6.95 6.76
C PRO A 11 7.05 8.36 7.36
N ILE A 12 5.93 8.76 7.94
CA ILE A 12 5.77 10.05 8.61
C ILE A 12 5.73 9.80 10.11
N ARG A 13 6.63 10.46 10.86
CA ARG A 13 6.59 10.43 12.33
C ARG A 13 5.63 11.48 12.82
N LYS A 14 4.63 11.07 13.60
CA LYS A 14 3.63 11.94 14.21
C LYS A 14 3.41 11.54 15.66
N THR A 15 3.04 12.53 16.46
CA THR A 15 2.67 12.30 17.87
C THR A 15 1.28 11.67 17.94
N PRO A 16 1.07 10.66 18.78
CA PRO A 16 -0.25 10.09 19.01
C PRO A 16 -1.26 11.12 19.48
N GLY A 17 -2.52 10.97 19.05
CA GLY A 17 -3.58 11.94 19.35
C GLY A 17 -3.59 13.14 18.40
N THR A 18 -2.65 13.22 17.44
CA THR A 18 -2.72 14.21 16.36
C THR A 18 -3.56 13.66 15.19
N GLN A 19 -4.03 14.57 14.34
CA GLN A 19 -4.81 14.24 13.16
C GLN A 19 -3.99 14.47 11.91
N LEU A 20 -4.11 13.57 10.96
CA LEU A 20 -3.60 13.77 9.60
C LEU A 20 -4.77 14.29 8.74
N ILE A 21 -4.65 15.52 8.26
CA ILE A 21 -5.66 16.15 7.43
C ILE A 21 -5.09 16.34 6.04
N SER A 22 -5.83 15.89 5.03
CA SER A 22 -5.52 16.15 3.63
C SER A 22 -6.54 17.12 3.03
N TYR A 23 -6.06 17.98 2.15
CA TYR A 23 -6.88 18.94 1.42
C TYR A 23 -6.81 18.68 -0.06
N THR A 24 -7.93 18.86 -0.75
CA THR A 24 -8.00 18.91 -2.21
C THR A 24 -8.41 20.30 -2.65
N ALA A 25 -7.80 20.79 -3.71
CA ALA A 25 -8.19 22.03 -4.35
C ALA A 25 -8.74 21.71 -5.74
N SER A 26 -9.85 22.31 -6.08
CA SER A 26 -10.42 22.33 -7.44
C SER A 26 -10.52 23.78 -7.91
N VAL A 27 -10.32 23.96 -9.21
CA VAL A 27 -10.46 25.27 -9.86
C VAL A 27 -11.58 25.16 -10.89
N ASP A 28 -12.52 26.07 -10.80
CA ASP A 28 -13.55 26.26 -11.80
C ASP A 28 -13.10 27.44 -12.68
N LEU A 29 -12.65 27.11 -13.89
CA LEU A 29 -12.09 28.08 -14.81
C LEU A 29 -13.26 28.76 -15.54
N GLU A 30 -13.32 30.08 -15.42
CA GLU A 30 -14.22 30.90 -16.21
C GLU A 30 -13.62 31.13 -17.62
N ASP A 31 -14.49 31.34 -18.59
CA ASP A 31 -14.08 31.62 -19.96
C ASP A 31 -13.37 32.97 -20.01
N GLY A 32 -12.14 32.96 -20.49
CA GLY A 32 -11.32 34.17 -20.65
C GLY A 32 -11.41 34.84 -22.01
N GLU A 33 -12.26 34.32 -22.92
CA GLU A 33 -12.47 34.92 -24.23
C GLU A 33 -13.45 36.10 -24.11
N VAL A 34 -12.88 37.28 -23.80
CA VAL A 34 -13.63 38.52 -23.61
C VAL A 34 -13.26 39.54 -24.70
N GLY A 35 -14.21 40.41 -25.04
CA GLY A 35 -14.02 41.46 -26.02
C GLY A 35 -13.03 42.56 -25.55
N PRO A 36 -12.54 43.40 -26.48
CA PRO A 36 -11.70 44.51 -26.15
C PRO A 36 -12.34 45.47 -25.14
N GLY A 37 -11.75 45.67 -23.97
CA GLY A 37 -12.27 46.55 -22.92
C GLY A 37 -13.25 45.90 -21.94
N GLU A 38 -13.54 44.60 -22.08
CA GLU A 38 -14.35 43.89 -21.14
C GLU A 38 -13.50 43.32 -19.97
N ALA A 39 -14.11 43.21 -18.80
CA ALA A 39 -13.43 42.66 -17.63
C ALA A 39 -13.32 41.14 -17.73
N ILE A 40 -12.13 40.57 -17.50
CA ILE A 40 -11.92 39.12 -17.44
C ILE A 40 -12.54 38.58 -16.14
N PRO A 41 -13.44 37.58 -16.22
CA PRO A 41 -14.02 36.97 -15.03
C PRO A 41 -12.99 36.20 -14.21
N TYR A 42 -13.13 36.23 -12.89
CA TYR A 42 -12.20 35.53 -11.99
C TYR A 42 -12.63 34.06 -11.83
N SER A 43 -11.70 33.16 -12.14
CA SER A 43 -11.86 31.74 -11.86
C SER A 43 -11.92 31.47 -10.36
N LYS A 44 -12.83 30.59 -9.94
CA LYS A 44 -13.03 30.25 -8.53
C LYS A 44 -12.22 29.04 -8.13
N THR A 45 -11.40 29.19 -7.09
CA THR A 45 -10.70 28.08 -6.44
C THR A 45 -11.45 27.66 -5.18
N THR A 46 -11.78 26.39 -5.08
CA THR A 46 -12.42 25.79 -3.90
C THR A 46 -11.47 24.81 -3.25
N ILE A 47 -11.17 25.02 -1.96
CA ILE A 47 -10.35 24.11 -1.15
C ILE A 47 -11.28 23.36 -0.20
N VAL A 48 -11.21 22.02 -0.23
CA VAL A 48 -12.03 21.16 0.61
C VAL A 48 -11.12 20.22 1.41
N GLN A 49 -11.47 20.01 2.67
CA GLN A 49 -10.85 18.97 3.47
C GLN A 49 -11.31 17.61 2.94
N ALA A 50 -10.38 16.87 2.31
CA ALA A 50 -10.69 15.60 1.65
C ALA A 50 -10.78 14.44 2.62
N LYS A 51 -9.84 14.36 3.56
CA LYS A 51 -9.75 13.25 4.52
C LYS A 51 -9.18 13.72 5.85
N LYS A 52 -9.67 13.12 6.92
CA LYS A 52 -9.21 13.32 8.29
C LYS A 52 -9.01 11.94 8.91
N ASP A 53 -7.78 11.61 9.25
CA ASP A 53 -7.42 10.35 9.90
C ASP A 53 -6.86 10.65 11.30
N ASP A 54 -7.41 10.01 12.32
CA ASP A 54 -6.92 10.09 13.69
C ASP A 54 -5.76 9.11 13.89
N ILE A 55 -4.68 9.57 14.49
CA ILE A 55 -3.52 8.73 14.77
C ILE A 55 -3.70 8.09 16.14
N THR A 56 -3.97 6.79 16.14
CA THR A 56 -4.13 5.96 17.33
C THR A 56 -2.87 5.14 17.59
N ILE A 57 -2.65 4.75 18.85
CA ILE A 57 -1.59 3.81 19.24
C ILE A 57 -2.20 2.43 19.45
N GLN A 58 -1.66 1.44 18.79
CA GLN A 58 -1.88 0.04 19.13
C GLN A 58 -0.78 -0.42 20.08
N LYS A 59 -1.16 -1.04 21.19
CA LYS A 59 -0.25 -1.53 22.23
C LYS A 59 -0.37 -3.04 22.32
N TYR A 60 0.76 -3.71 22.32
CA TYR A 60 0.82 -5.16 22.48
C TYR A 60 1.68 -5.50 23.69
N ALA A 61 1.23 -6.47 24.49
CA ALA A 61 1.96 -7.02 25.62
C ALA A 61 2.27 -8.50 25.35
N LYS A 62 3.40 -8.96 25.86
CA LYS A 62 3.86 -10.34 25.78
C LYS A 62 4.10 -10.87 27.19
N ALA A 63 3.71 -12.10 27.45
CA ALA A 63 4.08 -12.85 28.63
C ALA A 63 4.60 -14.24 28.21
N VAL A 64 5.55 -14.77 28.94
CA VAL A 64 6.05 -16.15 28.78
C VAL A 64 5.51 -16.94 29.97
N PRO A 65 4.75 -18.03 29.73
CA PRO A 65 4.26 -18.87 30.82
C PRO A 65 5.41 -19.49 31.62
N ILE A 66 5.25 -19.62 32.94
CA ILE A 66 6.27 -20.21 33.79
C ILE A 66 6.49 -21.70 33.47
N GLU A 67 5.47 -22.38 33.01
CA GLU A 67 5.50 -23.78 32.60
C GLU A 67 6.44 -23.98 31.39
N ASP A 68 6.51 -23.03 30.48
CA ASP A 68 7.44 -23.08 29.34
C ASP A 68 8.88 -22.80 29.80
N VAL A 69 9.05 -21.93 30.76
CA VAL A 69 10.36 -21.65 31.39
C VAL A 69 10.86 -22.90 32.13
N ASP A 70 10.00 -23.58 32.87
CA ASP A 70 10.37 -24.79 33.62
C ASP A 70 10.68 -25.97 32.69
N LYS A 71 9.97 -26.06 31.56
CA LYS A 71 10.11 -27.18 30.61
C LYS A 71 11.30 -27.03 29.67
N TYR A 72 11.55 -25.84 29.15
CA TYR A 72 12.52 -25.59 28.09
C TYR A 72 13.74 -24.76 28.55
N GLY A 73 13.71 -24.23 29.77
CA GLY A 73 14.68 -23.25 30.28
C GLY A 73 14.33 -21.81 29.89
N ALA A 74 14.69 -20.89 30.79
CA ALA A 74 14.32 -19.49 30.65
C ALA A 74 14.84 -18.84 29.35
N GLU A 75 16.08 -19.12 28.98
CA GLU A 75 16.73 -18.55 27.80
C GLU A 75 15.99 -18.95 26.51
N ILE A 76 15.74 -20.24 26.31
CA ILE A 76 15.06 -20.79 25.13
C ILE A 76 13.61 -20.31 25.06
N ALA A 77 12.89 -20.35 26.19
CA ALA A 77 11.49 -19.94 26.24
C ALA A 77 11.33 -18.45 25.91
N VAL A 78 12.19 -17.60 26.41
CA VAL A 78 12.16 -16.14 26.12
C VAL A 78 12.56 -15.88 24.67
N GLU A 79 13.67 -16.44 24.18
CA GLU A 79 14.15 -16.24 22.79
C GLU A 79 13.08 -16.64 21.76
N LYS A 80 12.54 -17.86 21.88
CA LYS A 80 11.51 -18.36 20.96
C LYS A 80 10.22 -17.55 21.02
N SER A 81 9.84 -17.12 22.22
CA SER A 81 8.69 -16.22 22.40
C SER A 81 8.92 -14.84 21.77
N ASP A 82 10.15 -14.29 21.85
CA ASP A 82 10.51 -13.02 21.21
C ASP A 82 10.43 -13.11 19.69
N ASP A 83 11.03 -14.15 19.12
CA ASP A 83 11.00 -14.39 17.67
C ASP A 83 9.57 -14.53 17.14
N ALA A 84 8.75 -15.34 17.83
CA ALA A 84 7.35 -15.53 17.46
C ALA A 84 6.54 -14.24 17.57
N PHE A 85 6.76 -13.47 18.64
CA PHE A 85 6.09 -12.19 18.86
C PHE A 85 6.45 -11.14 17.80
N LEU A 86 7.75 -11.01 17.48
CA LEU A 86 8.21 -10.10 16.43
C LEU A 86 7.66 -10.49 15.06
N THR A 87 7.65 -11.78 14.74
CA THR A 87 7.08 -12.28 13.49
C THR A 87 5.58 -11.95 13.42
N LYS A 88 4.85 -12.15 14.53
CA LYS A 88 3.42 -11.82 14.59
C LYS A 88 3.16 -10.32 14.43
N LEU A 89 3.96 -9.46 15.08
CA LEU A 89 3.86 -8.01 14.93
C LEU A 89 4.10 -7.57 13.48
N GLN A 90 5.11 -8.13 12.82
CA GLN A 90 5.38 -7.84 11.41
C GLN A 90 4.19 -8.22 10.52
N ASN A 91 3.57 -9.37 10.76
CA ASN A 91 2.41 -9.83 10.01
C ASN A 91 1.18 -8.94 10.26
N VAL A 92 0.98 -8.44 11.49
CA VAL A 92 -0.09 -7.49 11.80
C VAL A 92 0.09 -6.20 11.00
N VAL A 93 1.29 -5.61 11.02
CA VAL A 93 1.57 -4.37 10.26
C VAL A 93 1.38 -4.56 8.75
N LEU A 94 1.80 -5.72 8.21
CA LEU A 94 1.58 -6.05 6.80
C LEU A 94 0.09 -6.22 6.48
N GLY A 95 -0.66 -6.90 7.36
CA GLY A 95 -2.10 -7.08 7.21
C GLY A 95 -2.86 -5.75 7.26
N ASP A 96 -2.53 -4.86 8.19
CA ASP A 96 -3.12 -3.53 8.29
C ASP A 96 -2.82 -2.70 7.02
N PHE A 97 -1.58 -2.76 6.53
CA PHE A 97 -1.19 -2.10 5.30
C PHE A 97 -1.99 -2.62 4.09
N TYR A 98 -2.11 -3.94 3.96
CA TYR A 98 -2.87 -4.54 2.86
C TYR A 98 -4.37 -4.24 2.97
N THR A 99 -4.93 -4.28 4.17
CA THR A 99 -6.31 -3.87 4.42
C THR A 99 -6.54 -2.43 3.99
N PHE A 100 -5.59 -1.53 4.31
CA PHE A 100 -5.66 -0.14 3.86
C PHE A 100 -5.61 -0.01 2.32
N LEU A 101 -4.75 -0.76 1.64
CA LEU A 101 -4.70 -0.76 0.16
C LEU A 101 -6.04 -1.19 -0.45
N ASN A 102 -6.73 -2.16 0.15
CA ASN A 102 -8.03 -2.64 -0.32
C ASN A 102 -9.18 -1.63 -0.11
N THR A 103 -8.97 -0.54 0.64
CA THR A 103 -9.96 0.55 0.75
C THR A 103 -9.98 1.46 -0.48
N GLY A 104 -9.10 1.24 -1.45
CA GLY A 104 -9.05 2.02 -2.70
C GLY A 104 -10.35 1.94 -3.49
N SER A 105 -10.81 3.08 -4.02
CA SER A 105 -12.06 3.17 -4.79
C SER A 105 -11.94 2.68 -6.23
N LEU A 106 -10.73 2.43 -6.73
CA LEU A 106 -10.49 1.98 -8.09
C LEU A 106 -10.53 0.45 -8.15
N ALA A 107 -11.72 -0.12 -8.22
CA ALA A 107 -11.92 -1.56 -8.34
C ALA A 107 -12.07 -2.00 -9.80
N GLY A 108 -11.63 -3.21 -10.13
CA GLY A 108 -11.80 -3.86 -11.42
C GLY A 108 -11.93 -5.37 -11.24
N THR A 109 -12.58 -6.02 -12.20
CA THR A 109 -12.71 -7.48 -12.24
C THR A 109 -12.14 -8.00 -13.55
N ALA A 110 -11.42 -9.10 -13.47
CA ALA A 110 -10.87 -9.78 -14.64
C ALA A 110 -10.90 -11.29 -14.45
N THR A 111 -10.89 -12.03 -15.55
CA THR A 111 -10.96 -13.51 -15.54
C THR A 111 -9.60 -14.17 -15.37
N THR A 112 -8.52 -13.44 -15.61
CA THR A 112 -7.15 -13.95 -15.48
C THR A 112 -6.32 -12.99 -14.61
N TRP A 113 -5.33 -13.55 -13.94
CA TRP A 113 -4.42 -12.79 -13.08
C TRP A 113 -3.72 -11.64 -13.83
N GLN A 114 -3.24 -11.90 -15.06
CA GLN A 114 -2.63 -10.85 -15.89
C GLN A 114 -3.61 -9.73 -16.24
N ALA A 115 -4.83 -10.09 -16.63
CA ALA A 115 -5.87 -9.11 -16.97
C ALA A 115 -6.25 -8.27 -15.74
N ALA A 116 -6.29 -8.86 -14.54
CA ALA A 116 -6.54 -8.15 -13.29
C ALA A 116 -5.44 -7.10 -13.02
N LEU A 117 -4.17 -7.48 -13.16
CA LEU A 117 -3.04 -6.56 -12.99
C LEU A 117 -3.05 -5.43 -14.04
N ALA A 118 -3.29 -5.78 -15.31
CA ALA A 118 -3.38 -4.79 -16.40
C ALA A 118 -4.50 -3.77 -16.17
N GLN A 119 -5.68 -4.23 -15.75
CA GLN A 119 -6.80 -3.34 -15.42
C GLN A 119 -6.52 -2.47 -14.21
N ALA A 120 -5.92 -3.02 -13.15
CA ALA A 120 -5.57 -2.25 -11.96
C ALA A 120 -4.59 -1.12 -12.31
N GLN A 121 -3.55 -1.43 -13.08
CA GLN A 121 -2.61 -0.43 -13.53
C GLN A 121 -3.24 0.61 -14.46
N GLY A 122 -4.03 0.17 -15.44
CA GLY A 122 -4.72 1.07 -16.38
C GLY A 122 -5.60 2.08 -15.65
N LYS A 123 -6.35 1.65 -14.63
CA LYS A 123 -7.18 2.55 -13.81
C LYS A 123 -6.36 3.56 -12.99
N VAL A 124 -5.20 3.15 -12.48
CA VAL A 124 -4.30 4.08 -11.78
C VAL A 124 -3.78 5.13 -12.76
N LEU A 125 -3.29 4.72 -13.93
CA LEU A 125 -2.77 5.63 -14.93
C LEU A 125 -3.84 6.60 -15.45
N ASP A 126 -5.04 6.10 -15.75
CA ASP A 126 -6.17 6.92 -16.18
C ASP A 126 -6.55 7.98 -15.13
N LYS A 127 -6.61 7.57 -13.85
CA LYS A 127 -6.89 8.49 -12.75
C LYS A 127 -5.86 9.61 -12.64
N PHE A 128 -4.57 9.28 -12.75
CA PHE A 128 -3.51 10.28 -12.69
C PHE A 128 -3.46 11.16 -13.93
N ALA A 129 -3.70 10.60 -15.12
CA ALA A 129 -3.83 11.37 -16.35
C ALA A 129 -4.98 12.38 -16.27
N GLY A 130 -6.13 11.97 -15.73
CA GLY A 130 -7.27 12.87 -15.49
C GLY A 130 -6.99 13.99 -14.49
N MET A 131 -5.94 13.84 -13.66
CA MET A 131 -5.45 14.89 -12.75
C MET A 131 -4.28 15.69 -13.33
N ALA A 132 -3.93 15.48 -14.60
CA ALA A 132 -2.74 16.03 -15.26
C ALA A 132 -1.44 15.81 -14.46
N LYS A 133 -1.28 14.61 -13.89
CA LYS A 133 -0.10 14.21 -13.11
C LYS A 133 0.58 13.02 -13.77
N ASP A 134 1.90 13.10 -13.90
CA ASP A 134 2.72 12.01 -14.40
C ASP A 134 2.92 10.92 -13.33
N VAL A 135 2.85 9.68 -13.76
CA VAL A 135 3.15 8.50 -12.94
C VAL A 135 4.51 7.95 -13.35
N THR A 136 5.51 8.10 -12.49
CA THR A 136 6.87 7.63 -12.78
C THR A 136 7.07 6.16 -12.41
N GLN A 137 6.41 5.70 -11.37
CA GLN A 137 6.51 4.31 -10.90
C GLN A 137 5.18 3.83 -10.33
N VAL A 138 4.79 2.62 -10.71
CA VAL A 138 3.66 1.91 -10.11
C VAL A 138 4.19 0.65 -9.42
N VAL A 139 3.88 0.50 -8.15
CA VAL A 139 4.20 -0.69 -7.37
C VAL A 139 2.92 -1.49 -7.18
N GLY A 140 2.98 -2.79 -7.47
CA GLY A 140 1.85 -3.69 -7.31
C GLY A 140 2.03 -4.64 -6.15
N PHE A 141 0.90 -5.13 -5.63
CA PHE A 141 0.84 -6.20 -4.64
C PHE A 141 -0.12 -7.26 -5.15
N ALA A 142 0.27 -8.52 -5.08
CA ALA A 142 -0.52 -9.63 -5.55
C ALA A 142 -0.41 -10.82 -4.60
N ASN A 143 -1.43 -11.67 -4.62
CA ASN A 143 -1.39 -12.93 -3.90
C ASN A 143 -0.36 -13.87 -4.54
N ILE A 144 0.49 -14.48 -3.72
CA ILE A 144 1.54 -15.38 -4.19
C ILE A 144 0.98 -16.62 -4.86
N LEU A 145 -0.14 -17.18 -4.37
CA LEU A 145 -0.74 -18.38 -4.93
C LEU A 145 -1.26 -18.15 -6.35
N ASP A 146 -1.98 -17.04 -6.55
CA ASP A 146 -2.51 -16.67 -7.87
C ASP A 146 -1.38 -16.36 -8.85
N ALA A 147 -0.30 -15.73 -8.36
CA ALA A 147 0.88 -15.47 -9.17
C ALA A 147 1.58 -16.76 -9.60
N TYR A 148 1.76 -17.71 -8.69
CA TYR A 148 2.44 -18.98 -9.01
C TYR A 148 1.60 -19.91 -9.88
N ASP A 149 0.28 -19.85 -9.81
CA ASP A 149 -0.59 -20.56 -10.76
C ASP A 149 -0.34 -20.07 -12.20
N TYR A 150 -0.17 -18.78 -12.39
CA TYR A 150 0.22 -18.23 -13.68
C TYR A 150 1.68 -18.54 -14.04
N LEU A 151 2.63 -18.41 -13.09
CA LEU A 151 4.07 -18.61 -13.33
C LEU A 151 4.39 -20.07 -13.70
N GLY A 152 3.55 -21.03 -13.31
CA GLY A 152 3.67 -22.42 -13.72
C GLY A 152 3.55 -22.65 -15.23
N THR A 153 2.99 -21.67 -15.95
CA THR A 153 2.80 -21.70 -17.42
C THR A 153 3.64 -20.63 -18.16
N ALA A 154 4.32 -19.75 -17.43
CA ALA A 154 5.05 -18.61 -17.98
C ALA A 154 6.55 -18.67 -17.62
N ASP A 155 7.41 -18.28 -18.55
CA ASP A 155 8.85 -18.20 -18.34
C ASP A 155 9.23 -16.85 -17.72
N ILE A 156 8.93 -16.67 -16.43
CA ILE A 156 9.18 -15.44 -15.68
C ILE A 156 10.04 -15.75 -14.46
N THR A 157 11.07 -14.95 -14.23
CA THR A 157 11.94 -15.07 -13.06
C THR A 157 11.39 -14.33 -11.86
N VAL A 158 11.19 -15.06 -10.76
CA VAL A 158 10.84 -14.49 -9.46
C VAL A 158 12.12 -14.21 -8.68
N GLN A 159 12.22 -13.02 -8.13
CA GLN A 159 13.32 -12.62 -7.25
C GLN A 159 12.86 -12.66 -5.80
N THR A 160 13.82 -12.93 -4.89
CA THR A 160 13.52 -12.94 -3.44
C THR A 160 14.47 -12.01 -2.72
N GLN A 161 13.91 -11.11 -1.90
CA GLN A 161 14.68 -10.22 -1.05
C GLN A 161 14.01 -10.08 0.32
N PHE A 162 14.77 -10.31 1.39
CA PHE A 162 14.29 -10.24 2.78
C PHE A 162 13.01 -11.07 3.05
N GLY A 163 12.91 -12.25 2.41
CA GLY A 163 11.78 -13.15 2.58
C GLY A 163 10.49 -12.77 1.84
N ILE A 164 10.55 -11.76 0.96
CA ILE A 164 9.45 -11.44 0.03
C ILE A 164 9.88 -11.81 -1.39
N ASN A 165 8.97 -12.49 -2.09
CA ASN A 165 9.10 -12.71 -3.52
C ASN A 165 8.56 -11.50 -4.27
N TYR A 166 9.26 -11.10 -5.33
CA TYR A 166 8.84 -10.00 -6.18
C TYR A 166 9.25 -10.20 -7.63
N ILE A 167 8.54 -9.55 -8.53
CA ILE A 167 8.82 -9.53 -9.96
C ILE A 167 9.08 -8.07 -10.37
N GLN A 168 10.17 -7.83 -11.08
CA GLN A 168 10.51 -6.49 -11.59
C GLN A 168 10.06 -6.30 -13.04
N ASN A 169 9.68 -5.07 -13.36
CA ASN A 169 9.33 -4.64 -14.71
C ASN A 169 8.27 -5.54 -15.40
N PHE A 170 7.26 -5.93 -14.63
CA PHE A 170 6.19 -6.79 -15.12
C PHE A 170 4.93 -5.97 -15.41
N MET A 171 4.45 -6.02 -16.64
CA MET A 171 3.22 -5.36 -17.10
C MET A 171 3.13 -3.86 -16.76
N GLY A 172 4.30 -3.17 -16.75
CA GLY A 172 4.39 -1.74 -16.41
C GLY A 172 4.49 -1.44 -14.91
N TYR A 173 4.39 -2.44 -14.04
CA TYR A 173 4.78 -2.29 -12.64
C TYR A 173 6.30 -2.26 -12.52
N SER A 174 6.84 -1.27 -11.83
CA SER A 174 8.28 -1.24 -11.53
C SER A 174 8.68 -2.40 -10.63
N THR A 175 7.83 -2.73 -9.66
CA THR A 175 7.96 -3.87 -8.76
C THR A 175 6.60 -4.41 -8.42
N LEU A 176 6.42 -5.71 -8.56
CA LEU A 176 5.23 -6.44 -8.13
C LEU A 176 5.60 -7.35 -6.97
N PHE A 177 5.12 -7.05 -5.77
CA PHE A 177 5.34 -7.85 -4.58
C PHE A 177 4.31 -8.97 -4.47
N LEU A 178 4.83 -10.17 -4.18
CA LEU A 178 3.99 -11.35 -3.97
C LEU A 178 3.81 -11.57 -2.48
N LEU A 179 2.60 -11.35 -1.99
CA LEU A 179 2.26 -11.47 -0.58
C LEU A 179 1.68 -12.86 -0.28
N PRO A 180 1.96 -13.42 0.92
CA PRO A 180 1.32 -14.65 1.37
C PRO A 180 -0.20 -14.53 1.40
N ALA A 181 -0.92 -15.59 1.05
CA ALA A 181 -2.39 -15.64 1.07
C ALA A 181 -3.00 -15.37 2.46
N THR A 182 -2.21 -15.50 3.53
CA THR A 182 -2.65 -15.17 4.91
C THR A 182 -2.70 -13.66 5.17
N ILE A 183 -2.12 -12.86 4.29
CA ILE A 183 -2.02 -11.40 4.42
C ILE A 183 -2.83 -10.69 3.33
N SER A 184 -3.00 -11.37 2.17
CA SER A 184 -3.71 -10.84 0.99
C SER A 184 -5.18 -11.17 0.99
#